data_9d3b623f1dc74efdbb831fc2f57590fe
#
_entry.id   9d3b623f1dc74efdbb831fc2f57590fe
#
_cell.length_a   1.000
_cell.length_b   1.000
_cell.length_c   1.000
_cell.angle_alpha   90.00
_cell.angle_beta   90.00
_cell.angle_gamma   90.00
#
_symmetry.space_group_name_H-M   'P 1'
#
loop_
_entity.id
_entity.type
_entity.pdbx_description
1 polymer ?
#
loop_
_entity_poly.entity_id
_entity_poly.type
_entity_poly.pdbx_seq_one_letter_code
_entity_poly.pdbx_strand_id
1 'polypeptide(L)'
;MKIGFVSTRLAGTDGVSLESAKWAQVLCENGHQCFYFAGELDRPPEHSYLVPEAHFKHPLIEQINADLFDDIYRSPSTSETVSALRRRLKQHIRCFVEQFQLDLLITENALSIPMNVPLGLALTEYITETRIPAIAHHHDFAWERPRFALHAAEDYLKAAFPPAMPFIHHVVINSYAAEQVALRTGMRSTLVPNVMPFENSPPKPDEITRSLRPELGIDEDEILLLQPTRIVPRKRIERSIELARKLEQPCCLLITHSSGDEGEAYFRYLVEYAELLKVRILFAADRFNHERRITAEGKPVFSLADAYYAADLVTYPSTLEGFGNAFLEAIYYRRPLLMSRYEIFKTDIQPKGFEVISFEDFIADDTVQAVKNLLANPDLYTKMADRNYHLGLKYYSYSVLCKRLCALIEQSCEHKSG
;
A
#
# COMPACT_ATOMS: atom_id res chain seq x y z
N MET A 1 20.81 10.78 -12.35
CA MET A 1 19.65 11.55 -12.83
C MET A 1 18.93 12.18 -11.65
N LYS A 2 18.20 13.27 -11.90
CA LYS A 2 17.30 13.91 -10.95
C LYS A 2 15.86 13.49 -11.25
N ILE A 3 15.22 12.80 -10.33
CA ILE A 3 13.93 12.14 -10.53
C ILE A 3 12.89 12.80 -9.62
N GLY A 4 11.78 13.24 -10.20
CA GLY A 4 10.67 13.86 -9.47
C GLY A 4 9.52 12.89 -9.22
N PHE A 5 9.21 12.60 -7.96
CA PHE A 5 8.01 11.87 -7.56
C PHE A 5 6.84 12.83 -7.42
N VAL A 6 5.70 12.50 -8.03
CA VAL A 6 4.48 13.32 -8.00
C VAL A 6 3.30 12.49 -7.53
N SER A 7 2.65 12.93 -6.46
CA SER A 7 1.43 12.30 -5.93
C SER A 7 0.49 13.35 -5.33
N THR A 8 -0.68 12.93 -4.90
CA THR A 8 -1.55 13.78 -4.07
C THR A 8 -1.06 13.87 -2.62
N ARG A 9 -0.41 12.79 -2.12
CA ARG A 9 0.22 12.71 -0.80
C ARG A 9 1.43 11.78 -0.86
N LEU A 10 2.54 12.19 -0.23
CA LEU A 10 3.73 11.38 0.02
C LEU A 10 4.14 11.55 1.48
N ALA A 11 3.23 11.16 2.38
CA ALA A 11 3.37 11.29 3.82
C ALA A 11 2.63 10.18 4.55
N GLY A 12 3.10 9.84 5.76
CA GLY A 12 2.47 8.84 6.62
C GLY A 12 2.76 7.40 6.19
N THR A 13 1.88 6.49 6.61
CA THR A 13 2.08 5.02 6.52
C THR A 13 1.13 4.32 5.54
N ASP A 14 0.53 5.06 4.61
CA ASP A 14 -0.27 4.42 3.57
C ASP A 14 0.61 3.68 2.54
N GLY A 15 0.03 2.67 1.88
CA GLY A 15 0.77 1.78 0.99
C GLY A 15 1.49 2.47 -0.16
N VAL A 16 0.93 3.56 -0.72
CA VAL A 16 1.55 4.34 -1.81
C VAL A 16 2.76 5.10 -1.30
N SER A 17 2.61 5.81 -0.18
CA SER A 17 3.71 6.59 0.44
C SER A 17 4.87 5.71 0.87
N LEU A 18 4.59 4.51 1.41
CA LEU A 18 5.62 3.54 1.81
C LEU A 18 6.33 2.94 0.59
N GLU A 19 5.59 2.56 -0.45
CA GLU A 19 6.20 1.95 -1.64
C GLU A 19 7.01 2.97 -2.44
N SER A 20 6.52 4.22 -2.56
CA SER A 20 7.29 5.34 -3.16
C SER A 20 8.61 5.59 -2.42
N ALA A 21 8.62 5.45 -1.08
CA ALA A 21 9.85 5.59 -0.30
C ALA A 21 10.87 4.49 -0.63
N LYS A 22 10.42 3.24 -0.81
CA LYS A 22 11.29 2.12 -1.21
C LYS A 22 11.87 2.33 -2.62
N TRP A 23 11.05 2.80 -3.56
CA TRP A 23 11.53 3.15 -4.90
C TRP A 23 12.59 4.24 -4.84
N ALA A 24 12.32 5.33 -4.11
CA ALA A 24 13.27 6.43 -3.93
C ALA A 24 14.56 5.95 -3.26
N GLN A 25 14.49 5.11 -2.23
CA GLN A 25 15.66 4.53 -1.57
C GLN A 25 16.53 3.77 -2.56
N VAL A 26 15.94 2.81 -3.31
CA VAL A 26 16.66 2.01 -4.31
C VAL A 26 17.27 2.90 -5.39
N LEU A 27 16.57 3.93 -5.85
CA LEU A 27 17.10 4.87 -6.83
C LEU A 27 18.27 5.69 -6.27
N CYS A 28 18.16 6.18 -5.04
CA CYS A 28 19.26 6.92 -4.39
C CYS A 28 20.50 6.04 -4.17
N GLU A 29 20.33 4.79 -3.75
CA GLU A 29 21.42 3.81 -3.60
C GLU A 29 22.12 3.51 -4.95
N ASN A 30 21.43 3.73 -6.07
CA ASN A 30 21.97 3.60 -7.43
C ASN A 30 22.43 4.95 -8.06
N GLY A 31 22.67 5.98 -7.22
CA GLY A 31 23.28 7.23 -7.65
C GLY A 31 22.34 8.25 -8.30
N HIS A 32 21.01 8.08 -8.17
CA HIS A 32 20.02 9.07 -8.55
C HIS A 32 19.71 10.03 -7.39
N GLN A 33 19.14 11.19 -7.70
CA GLN A 33 18.60 12.12 -6.70
C GLN A 33 17.10 12.18 -6.84
N CYS A 34 16.37 12.02 -5.73
CA CYS A 34 14.92 12.00 -5.70
C CYS A 34 14.37 13.29 -5.07
N PHE A 35 13.33 13.85 -5.71
CA PHE A 35 12.62 15.05 -5.31
C PHE A 35 11.12 14.77 -5.29
N TYR A 36 10.35 15.50 -4.48
CA TYR A 36 8.96 15.14 -4.17
C TYR A 36 8.01 16.33 -4.34
N PHE A 37 6.92 16.10 -5.06
CA PHE A 37 5.82 17.03 -5.24
C PHE A 37 4.53 16.38 -4.72
N ALA A 38 3.88 17.00 -3.74
CA ALA A 38 2.56 16.56 -3.29
C ALA A 38 1.82 17.67 -2.52
N GLY A 39 0.54 17.39 -2.18
CA GLY A 39 -0.26 18.24 -1.30
C GLY A 39 0.03 18.06 0.18
N GLU A 40 0.66 16.95 0.55
CA GLU A 40 1.17 16.65 1.90
C GLU A 40 2.46 15.85 1.75
N LEU A 41 3.51 16.27 2.48
CA LEU A 41 4.86 15.71 2.40
C LEU A 41 5.47 15.56 3.80
N ASP A 42 6.10 14.41 4.04
CA ASP A 42 6.97 14.14 5.19
C ASP A 42 8.42 13.82 4.78
N ARG A 43 8.83 14.33 3.63
CA ARG A 43 10.16 14.16 3.04
C ARG A 43 11.07 15.34 3.39
N PRO A 44 12.42 15.22 3.21
CA PRO A 44 13.35 16.31 3.49
C PRO A 44 12.92 17.62 2.78
N PRO A 45 12.82 18.75 3.49
CA PRO A 45 12.31 20.01 2.93
C PRO A 45 13.10 20.49 1.69
N GLU A 46 14.40 20.26 1.66
CA GLU A 46 15.30 20.63 0.56
C GLU A 46 15.04 19.85 -0.73
N HIS A 47 14.35 18.69 -0.64
CA HIS A 47 13.95 17.87 -1.77
C HIS A 47 12.44 17.96 -2.06
N SER A 48 11.71 18.77 -1.33
CA SER A 48 10.25 18.82 -1.32
C SER A 48 9.70 20.08 -1.98
N TYR A 49 8.61 19.91 -2.74
CA TYR A 49 7.81 20.96 -3.34
C TYR A 49 6.35 20.79 -2.94
N LEU A 50 5.95 21.44 -1.86
CA LEU A 50 4.61 21.33 -1.29
C LEU A 50 3.62 22.22 -2.03
N VAL A 51 2.52 21.66 -2.50
CA VAL A 51 1.40 22.35 -3.15
C VAL A 51 0.09 21.89 -2.52
N PRO A 52 -0.48 22.63 -1.57
CA PRO A 52 -1.67 22.20 -0.84
C PRO A 52 -2.84 21.78 -1.75
N GLU A 53 -3.03 22.44 -2.88
CA GLU A 53 -4.07 22.12 -3.85
C GLU A 53 -3.86 20.79 -4.59
N ALA A 54 -2.71 20.18 -4.46
CA ALA A 54 -2.48 18.82 -4.95
C ALA A 54 -3.07 17.76 -4.03
N HIS A 55 -3.36 18.09 -2.74
CA HIS A 55 -3.93 17.15 -1.80
C HIS A 55 -5.40 16.82 -2.11
N PHE A 56 -5.77 15.55 -2.01
CA PHE A 56 -7.15 15.10 -2.31
C PHE A 56 -8.20 15.56 -1.27
N LYS A 57 -7.79 15.96 -0.06
CA LYS A 57 -8.64 16.59 0.98
C LYS A 57 -8.58 18.14 0.95
N HIS A 58 -7.99 18.74 -0.06
CA HIS A 58 -8.07 20.20 -0.21
C HIS A 58 -9.53 20.59 -0.49
N PRO A 59 -10.10 21.63 0.17
CA PRO A 59 -11.52 21.95 0.06
C PRO A 59 -12.04 22.11 -1.38
N LEU A 60 -11.26 22.73 -2.27
CA LEU A 60 -11.63 22.84 -3.70
C LEU A 60 -11.65 21.48 -4.41
N ILE A 61 -10.79 20.55 -4.01
CA ILE A 61 -10.76 19.21 -4.61
C ILE A 61 -11.92 18.37 -4.08
N GLU A 62 -12.24 18.46 -2.80
CA GLU A 62 -13.41 17.78 -2.23
C GLU A 62 -14.70 18.28 -2.90
N GLN A 63 -14.83 19.60 -3.13
CA GLN A 63 -15.97 20.16 -3.86
C GLN A 63 -16.02 19.64 -5.30
N ILE A 64 -14.91 19.67 -6.04
CA ILE A 64 -14.82 19.12 -7.41
C ILE A 64 -15.21 17.64 -7.43
N ASN A 65 -14.71 16.85 -6.49
CA ASN A 65 -15.01 15.42 -6.42
C ASN A 65 -16.50 15.17 -6.12
N ALA A 66 -17.12 15.97 -5.23
CA ALA A 66 -18.56 15.90 -4.97
C ALA A 66 -19.39 16.24 -6.22
N ASP A 67 -18.92 17.21 -7.02
CA ASP A 67 -19.62 17.60 -8.25
C ASP A 67 -19.42 16.62 -9.43
N LEU A 68 -18.34 15.81 -9.40
CA LEU A 68 -17.96 14.90 -10.50
C LEU A 68 -18.41 13.47 -10.28
N PHE A 69 -18.53 13.02 -9.01
CA PHE A 69 -18.84 11.65 -8.66
C PHE A 69 -20.16 11.61 -7.89
N ASP A 70 -20.89 10.49 -7.98
CA ASP A 70 -22.26 10.30 -7.49
C ASP A 70 -23.36 10.98 -8.31
N ASP A 71 -23.03 11.61 -9.46
CA ASP A 71 -23.97 12.15 -10.45
C ASP A 71 -23.46 11.87 -11.88
N ILE A 72 -24.35 11.95 -12.86
CA ILE A 72 -24.04 11.82 -14.29
C ILE A 72 -23.99 13.18 -15.02
N TYR A 73 -24.35 14.26 -14.34
CA TYR A 73 -24.35 15.61 -14.87
C TYR A 73 -23.33 16.50 -14.16
N ARG A 74 -22.62 17.29 -14.94
CA ARG A 74 -21.63 18.26 -14.48
C ARG A 74 -22.05 19.67 -14.89
N SER A 75 -21.99 20.61 -13.94
CA SER A 75 -22.25 22.01 -14.22
C SER A 75 -21.13 22.67 -15.06
N PRO A 76 -21.41 23.70 -15.87
CA PRO A 76 -20.36 24.47 -16.53
C PRO A 76 -19.36 25.10 -15.54
N SER A 77 -19.84 25.57 -14.38
CA SER A 77 -18.98 26.16 -13.34
C SER A 77 -17.98 25.17 -12.76
N THR A 78 -18.36 23.89 -12.60
CA THR A 78 -17.42 22.82 -12.19
C THR A 78 -16.33 22.62 -13.24
N SER A 79 -16.68 22.62 -14.53
CA SER A 79 -15.70 22.52 -15.63
C SER A 79 -14.72 23.71 -15.65
N GLU A 80 -15.20 24.91 -15.38
CA GLU A 80 -14.38 26.13 -15.28
C GLU A 80 -13.40 26.03 -14.09
N THR A 81 -13.90 25.57 -12.93
CA THR A 81 -13.08 25.36 -11.72
C THR A 81 -11.98 24.31 -11.93
N VAL A 82 -12.32 23.17 -12.53
CA VAL A 82 -11.35 22.13 -12.92
C VAL A 82 -10.29 22.70 -13.86
N SER A 83 -10.71 23.47 -14.88
CA SER A 83 -9.81 24.07 -15.87
C SER A 83 -8.88 25.12 -15.25
N ALA A 84 -9.39 25.94 -14.33
CA ALA A 84 -8.58 26.94 -13.63
C ALA A 84 -7.51 26.29 -12.73
N LEU A 85 -7.92 25.29 -11.95
CA LEU A 85 -7.02 24.58 -11.05
C LEU A 85 -5.99 23.72 -11.81
N ARG A 86 -6.41 23.06 -12.92
CA ARG A 86 -5.48 22.36 -13.83
C ARG A 86 -4.36 23.30 -14.32
N ARG A 87 -4.69 24.52 -14.79
CA ARG A 87 -3.67 25.48 -15.25
C ARG A 87 -2.71 25.89 -14.13
N ARG A 88 -3.22 26.10 -12.91
CA ARG A 88 -2.43 26.44 -11.74
C ARG A 88 -1.50 25.29 -11.34
N LEU A 89 -2.02 24.07 -11.23
CA LEU A 89 -1.21 22.89 -10.91
C LEU A 89 -0.16 22.60 -11.99
N LYS A 90 -0.49 22.78 -13.28
CA LYS A 90 0.50 22.68 -14.37
C LYS A 90 1.66 23.67 -14.20
N GLN A 91 1.37 24.89 -13.78
CA GLN A 91 2.42 25.86 -13.49
C GLN A 91 3.31 25.42 -12.31
N HIS A 92 2.73 24.88 -11.25
CA HIS A 92 3.51 24.32 -10.12
C HIS A 92 4.36 23.13 -10.56
N ILE A 93 3.85 22.23 -11.41
CA ILE A 93 4.63 21.12 -11.97
C ILE A 93 5.82 21.64 -12.78
N ARG A 94 5.60 22.68 -13.60
CA ARG A 94 6.69 23.34 -14.33
C ARG A 94 7.75 23.89 -13.38
N CYS A 95 7.35 24.68 -12.38
CA CYS A 95 8.27 25.23 -11.39
C CYS A 95 9.06 24.13 -10.66
N PHE A 96 8.39 23.01 -10.30
CA PHE A 96 9.05 21.86 -9.68
C PHE A 96 10.13 21.26 -10.57
N VAL A 97 9.81 21.02 -11.85
CA VAL A 97 10.77 20.47 -12.82
C VAL A 97 11.95 21.42 -13.06
N GLU A 98 11.69 22.73 -13.22
CA GLU A 98 12.71 23.75 -13.45
C GLU A 98 13.59 23.97 -12.20
N GLN A 99 12.99 24.08 -11.00
CA GLN A 99 13.70 24.31 -9.74
C GLN A 99 14.73 23.22 -9.46
N PHE A 100 14.33 21.95 -9.63
CA PHE A 100 15.20 20.82 -9.36
C PHE A 100 15.94 20.30 -10.60
N GLN A 101 15.65 20.84 -11.78
CA GLN A 101 16.22 20.40 -13.06
C GLN A 101 16.01 18.90 -13.29
N LEU A 102 14.76 18.46 -13.22
CA LEU A 102 14.40 17.06 -13.27
C LEU A 102 14.57 16.45 -14.66
N ASP A 103 15.09 15.25 -14.69
CA ASP A 103 15.29 14.46 -15.92
C ASP A 103 14.10 13.52 -16.23
N LEU A 104 13.39 13.08 -15.20
CA LEU A 104 12.32 12.10 -15.27
C LEU A 104 11.28 12.36 -14.18
N LEU A 105 10.00 12.10 -14.47
CA LEU A 105 8.90 12.09 -13.50
C LEU A 105 8.43 10.67 -13.21
N ILE A 106 8.17 10.37 -11.94
CA ILE A 106 7.46 9.19 -11.49
C ILE A 106 6.16 9.65 -10.83
N THR A 107 5.02 9.29 -11.41
CA THR A 107 3.71 9.65 -10.84
C THR A 107 3.15 8.49 -10.04
N GLU A 108 2.90 8.71 -8.77
CA GLU A 108 2.40 7.70 -7.83
C GLU A 108 0.88 7.81 -7.68
N ASN A 109 0.14 6.92 -8.31
CA ASN A 109 -1.33 6.91 -8.40
C ASN A 109 -1.99 8.17 -9.00
N ALA A 110 -1.24 9.22 -9.26
CA ALA A 110 -1.79 10.49 -9.73
C ALA A 110 -2.40 10.42 -11.15
N LEU A 111 -2.07 9.37 -11.92
CA LEU A 111 -2.58 9.06 -13.26
C LEU A 111 -3.37 7.76 -13.31
N SER A 112 -3.90 7.27 -12.18
CA SER A 112 -4.72 6.04 -12.15
C SER A 112 -6.01 6.19 -11.36
N ILE A 113 -5.98 6.91 -10.24
CA ILE A 113 -7.16 7.17 -9.40
C ILE A 113 -7.47 8.66 -9.44
N PRO A 114 -8.71 9.06 -9.79
CA PRO A 114 -9.09 10.47 -9.92
C PRO A 114 -9.34 11.13 -8.54
N MET A 115 -8.42 10.95 -7.60
CA MET A 115 -8.46 11.61 -6.29
C MET A 115 -8.33 13.12 -6.40
N ASN A 116 -7.61 13.57 -7.44
CA ASN A 116 -7.44 14.98 -7.82
C ASN A 116 -7.45 15.07 -9.35
N VAL A 117 -8.64 15.24 -9.92
CA VAL A 117 -8.81 15.31 -11.38
C VAL A 117 -8.00 16.44 -12.03
N PRO A 118 -7.97 17.68 -11.49
CA PRO A 118 -7.11 18.75 -12.01
C PRO A 118 -5.61 18.39 -12.07
N LEU A 119 -5.09 17.65 -11.07
CA LEU A 119 -3.69 17.25 -11.05
C LEU A 119 -3.37 16.23 -12.15
N GLY A 120 -4.21 15.20 -12.31
CA GLY A 120 -4.03 14.21 -13.38
C GLY A 120 -4.05 14.84 -14.77
N LEU A 121 -4.99 15.75 -15.03
CA LEU A 121 -5.06 16.50 -16.28
C LEU A 121 -3.83 17.41 -16.48
N ALA A 122 -3.37 18.09 -15.42
CA ALA A 122 -2.19 18.96 -15.47
C ALA A 122 -0.91 18.18 -15.80
N LEU A 123 -0.72 17.01 -15.18
CA LEU A 123 0.38 16.09 -15.45
C LEU A 123 0.36 15.60 -16.89
N THR A 124 -0.78 15.09 -17.36
CA THR A 124 -0.94 14.60 -18.73
C THR A 124 -0.61 15.69 -19.74
N GLU A 125 -1.14 16.90 -19.54
CA GLU A 125 -0.88 18.05 -20.42
C GLU A 125 0.59 18.46 -20.39
N TYR A 126 1.21 18.60 -19.20
CA TYR A 126 2.62 18.97 -19.05
C TYR A 126 3.57 17.95 -19.69
N ILE A 127 3.37 16.66 -19.43
CA ILE A 127 4.17 15.58 -20.02
C ILE A 127 4.03 15.58 -21.56
N THR A 128 2.80 15.81 -22.06
CA THR A 128 2.56 15.89 -23.50
C THR A 128 3.27 17.04 -24.17
N GLU A 129 3.25 18.23 -23.55
CA GLU A 129 3.88 19.45 -24.10
C GLU A 129 5.41 19.41 -24.06
N THR A 130 5.97 18.83 -22.99
CA THR A 130 7.43 18.90 -22.75
C THR A 130 8.18 17.66 -23.18
N ARG A 131 7.48 16.53 -23.34
CA ARG A 131 8.07 15.20 -23.59
C ARG A 131 9.10 14.81 -22.54
N ILE A 132 8.95 15.32 -21.31
CA ILE A 132 9.76 14.84 -20.20
C ILE A 132 9.48 13.35 -20.00
N PRO A 133 10.50 12.49 -19.87
CA PRO A 133 10.30 11.07 -19.59
C PRO A 133 9.42 10.88 -18.36
N ALA A 134 8.45 9.96 -18.42
CA ALA A 134 7.51 9.74 -17.34
C ALA A 134 7.21 8.25 -17.13
N ILE A 135 7.23 7.84 -15.87
CA ILE A 135 6.79 6.54 -15.39
C ILE A 135 5.54 6.77 -14.54
N ALA A 136 4.43 6.14 -14.92
CA ALA A 136 3.19 6.19 -14.16
C ALA A 136 3.05 4.89 -13.35
N HIS A 137 3.28 4.96 -12.05
CA HIS A 137 3.20 3.84 -11.12
C HIS A 137 1.78 3.77 -10.52
N HIS A 138 1.10 2.67 -10.82
CA HIS A 138 -0.29 2.44 -10.50
C HIS A 138 -0.44 1.36 -9.43
N HIS A 139 -0.95 1.71 -8.27
CA HIS A 139 -1.26 0.76 -7.19
C HIS A 139 -2.69 0.24 -7.29
N ASP A 140 -3.61 1.06 -7.80
CA ASP A 140 -5.00 0.73 -8.11
C ASP A 140 -5.57 1.73 -9.13
N PHE A 141 -6.77 1.43 -9.66
CA PHE A 141 -7.39 2.21 -10.72
C PHE A 141 -8.80 2.69 -10.34
N ALA A 142 -9.29 3.70 -11.05
CA ALA A 142 -10.63 4.24 -10.85
C ALA A 142 -11.73 3.17 -10.90
N TRP A 143 -11.64 2.24 -11.83
CA TRP A 143 -12.62 1.15 -12.02
C TRP A 143 -12.62 0.08 -10.91
N GLU A 144 -11.62 0.07 -10.04
CA GLU A 144 -11.55 -0.81 -8.87
C GLU A 144 -12.23 -0.20 -7.63
N ARG A 145 -12.71 1.04 -7.74
CA ARG A 145 -13.27 1.81 -6.62
C ARG A 145 -14.74 2.17 -6.87
N PRO A 146 -15.71 1.58 -6.13
CA PRO A 146 -17.13 1.83 -6.31
C PRO A 146 -17.52 3.33 -6.32
N ARG A 147 -16.83 4.15 -5.52
CA ARG A 147 -17.07 5.61 -5.43
C ARG A 147 -16.83 6.38 -6.73
N PHE A 148 -16.16 5.78 -7.72
CA PHE A 148 -15.92 6.38 -9.03
C PHE A 148 -16.75 5.73 -10.13
N ALA A 149 -17.66 4.80 -9.79
CA ALA A 149 -18.44 4.07 -10.77
C ALA A 149 -19.57 4.92 -11.40
N LEU A 150 -20.16 5.83 -10.61
CA LEU A 150 -21.14 6.80 -11.10
C LEU A 150 -20.45 8.18 -11.16
N HIS A 151 -20.36 8.77 -12.35
CA HIS A 151 -19.61 10.00 -12.52
C HIS A 151 -20.03 10.83 -13.74
N ALA A 152 -19.82 12.16 -13.67
CA ALA A 152 -19.95 13.12 -14.75
C ALA A 152 -18.57 13.52 -15.35
N ALA A 153 -17.56 12.62 -15.29
CA ALA A 153 -16.15 12.92 -15.56
C ALA A 153 -15.54 12.04 -16.67
N GLU A 154 -16.34 11.43 -17.53
CA GLU A 154 -15.90 10.47 -18.56
C GLU A 154 -14.77 11.02 -19.45
N ASP A 155 -14.88 12.28 -19.86
CA ASP A 155 -13.88 12.98 -20.65
C ASP A 155 -12.55 13.15 -19.89
N TYR A 156 -12.60 13.47 -18.59
CA TYR A 156 -11.43 13.60 -17.75
C TYR A 156 -10.79 12.25 -17.45
N LEU A 157 -11.59 11.23 -17.16
CA LEU A 157 -11.10 9.88 -16.89
C LEU A 157 -10.38 9.31 -18.11
N LYS A 158 -10.94 9.44 -19.30
CA LYS A 158 -10.28 9.02 -20.54
C LYS A 158 -9.00 9.81 -20.84
N ALA A 159 -8.95 11.07 -20.46
CA ALA A 159 -7.79 11.91 -20.73
C ALA A 159 -6.58 11.61 -19.81
N ALA A 160 -6.80 11.18 -18.54
CA ALA A 160 -5.73 11.17 -17.56
C ALA A 160 -5.70 9.96 -16.58
N PHE A 161 -6.67 9.00 -16.62
CA PHE A 161 -6.77 7.97 -15.58
C PHE A 161 -7.01 6.54 -16.09
N PRO A 162 -5.99 5.92 -16.73
CA PRO A 162 -4.69 6.40 -17.13
C PRO A 162 -4.68 7.01 -18.54
N PRO A 163 -3.78 7.96 -18.83
CA PRO A 163 -3.67 8.56 -20.15
C PRO A 163 -3.07 7.58 -21.17
N ALA A 164 -3.72 7.41 -22.32
CA ALA A 164 -3.25 6.53 -23.40
C ALA A 164 -2.14 7.20 -24.24
N MET A 165 -0.96 7.43 -23.64
CA MET A 165 0.16 8.11 -24.26
C MET A 165 1.37 7.18 -24.42
N PRO A 166 1.93 7.01 -25.63
CA PRO A 166 3.00 6.04 -25.90
C PRO A 166 4.34 6.40 -25.21
N PHE A 167 4.50 7.63 -24.76
CA PHE A 167 5.71 8.13 -24.08
C PHE A 167 5.59 8.17 -22.55
N ILE A 168 4.48 7.66 -21.98
CA ILE A 168 4.33 7.40 -20.55
C ILE A 168 4.46 5.89 -20.33
N HIS A 169 5.46 5.48 -19.54
CA HIS A 169 5.61 4.07 -19.18
C HIS A 169 4.69 3.73 -18.01
N HIS A 170 3.67 2.93 -18.28
CA HIS A 170 2.75 2.47 -17.25
C HIS A 170 3.33 1.29 -16.49
N VAL A 171 3.35 1.40 -15.18
CA VAL A 171 3.81 0.35 -14.25
C VAL A 171 2.65 -0.02 -13.33
N VAL A 172 2.47 -1.31 -13.14
CA VAL A 172 1.43 -1.88 -12.26
C VAL A 172 2.05 -2.87 -11.28
N ILE A 173 1.39 -3.07 -10.13
CA ILE A 173 1.93 -3.89 -9.05
C ILE A 173 1.51 -5.36 -9.11
N ASN A 174 0.55 -5.74 -9.98
CA ASN A 174 0.07 -7.11 -10.13
C ASN A 174 -0.36 -7.42 -11.57
N SER A 175 -0.47 -8.71 -11.90
CA SER A 175 -0.82 -9.18 -13.26
C SER A 175 -2.25 -8.86 -13.66
N TYR A 176 -3.20 -8.88 -12.71
CA TYR A 176 -4.60 -8.52 -12.96
C TYR A 176 -4.72 -7.06 -13.42
N ALA A 177 -4.04 -6.14 -12.75
CA ALA A 177 -3.99 -4.74 -13.16
C ALA A 177 -3.37 -4.58 -14.57
N ALA A 178 -2.32 -5.35 -14.90
CA ALA A 178 -1.74 -5.34 -16.25
C ALA A 178 -2.74 -5.77 -17.31
N GLU A 179 -3.49 -6.83 -17.07
CA GLU A 179 -4.54 -7.31 -17.96
C GLU A 179 -5.66 -6.27 -18.11
N GLN A 180 -6.15 -5.69 -17.00
CA GLN A 180 -7.21 -4.68 -17.04
C GLN A 180 -6.78 -3.42 -17.79
N VAL A 181 -5.56 -2.94 -17.61
CA VAL A 181 -5.01 -1.82 -18.40
C VAL A 181 -5.01 -2.16 -19.89
N ALA A 182 -4.50 -3.33 -20.27
CA ALA A 182 -4.44 -3.75 -21.67
C ALA A 182 -5.85 -3.85 -22.29
N LEU A 183 -6.81 -4.49 -21.61
CA LEU A 183 -8.18 -4.66 -22.09
C LEU A 183 -8.96 -3.35 -22.22
N ARG A 184 -8.80 -2.44 -21.26
CA ARG A 184 -9.58 -1.19 -21.19
C ARG A 184 -9.00 -0.06 -22.02
N THR A 185 -7.68 -0.03 -22.19
CA THR A 185 -6.98 1.12 -22.80
C THR A 185 -6.16 0.76 -24.04
N GLY A 186 -5.92 -0.53 -24.29
CA GLY A 186 -5.01 -1.00 -25.33
C GLY A 186 -3.52 -0.77 -25.03
N MET A 187 -3.18 -0.28 -23.84
CA MET A 187 -1.80 0.03 -23.48
C MET A 187 -1.09 -1.16 -22.84
N ARG A 188 0.23 -1.19 -23.02
CA ARG A 188 1.10 -2.09 -22.28
C ARG A 188 1.46 -1.48 -20.94
N SER A 189 1.66 -2.35 -19.95
CA SER A 189 2.24 -1.98 -18.67
C SER A 189 3.36 -2.94 -18.27
N THR A 190 4.28 -2.45 -17.44
CA THR A 190 5.35 -3.26 -16.86
C THR A 190 4.94 -3.67 -15.45
N LEU A 191 5.06 -4.95 -15.13
CA LEU A 191 4.76 -5.45 -13.78
C LEU A 191 5.96 -5.23 -12.85
N VAL A 192 5.79 -4.38 -11.85
CA VAL A 192 6.75 -4.16 -10.75
C VAL A 192 6.01 -4.37 -9.43
N PRO A 193 6.14 -5.55 -8.81
CA PRO A 193 5.45 -5.84 -7.56
C PRO A 193 6.04 -5.06 -6.39
N ASN A 194 5.27 -4.93 -5.31
CA ASN A 194 5.76 -4.40 -4.05
C ASN A 194 6.90 -5.25 -3.50
N VAL A 195 7.80 -4.61 -2.75
CA VAL A 195 9.06 -5.22 -2.28
C VAL A 195 9.32 -4.99 -0.81
N MET A 196 10.27 -5.78 -0.26
CA MET A 196 10.88 -5.58 1.05
C MET A 196 12.40 -5.75 0.94
N PRO A 197 13.19 -5.20 1.89
CA PRO A 197 14.66 -5.26 1.85
C PRO A 197 15.20 -6.64 2.30
N PHE A 198 14.79 -7.70 1.61
CA PHE A 198 15.15 -9.10 1.96
C PHE A 198 16.65 -9.40 1.93
N GLU A 199 17.45 -8.55 1.29
CA GLU A 199 18.92 -8.62 1.34
C GLU A 199 19.47 -8.41 2.76
N ASN A 200 18.76 -7.62 3.54
CA ASN A 200 19.09 -7.32 4.91
C ASN A 200 18.17 -8.13 5.83
N SER A 201 18.75 -8.95 6.68
CA SER A 201 17.94 -9.61 7.72
C SER A 201 17.26 -8.54 8.58
N PRO A 202 16.00 -8.76 9.00
CA PRO A 202 15.34 -7.81 9.88
C PRO A 202 16.13 -7.65 11.19
N PRO A 203 16.12 -6.43 11.80
CA PRO A 203 16.82 -6.17 13.04
C PRO A 203 16.44 -7.19 14.13
N LYS A 204 17.39 -7.63 14.93
CA LYS A 204 17.10 -8.58 16.04
C LYS A 204 16.21 -7.91 17.10
N PRO A 205 15.28 -8.67 17.73
CA PRO A 205 14.48 -8.17 18.84
C PRO A 205 15.34 -7.66 19.98
N ASP A 206 15.10 -6.42 20.41
CA ASP A 206 15.73 -5.79 21.55
C ASP A 206 14.83 -5.84 22.82
N GLU A 207 15.20 -5.11 23.87
CA GLU A 207 14.44 -5.05 25.13
C GLU A 207 13.04 -4.45 24.92
N ILE A 208 12.92 -3.43 24.07
CA ILE A 208 11.62 -2.81 23.77
C ILE A 208 10.71 -3.81 23.04
N THR A 209 11.24 -4.54 22.05
CA THR A 209 10.48 -5.61 21.38
C THR A 209 9.98 -6.65 22.38
N ARG A 210 10.86 -7.08 23.33
CA ARG A 210 10.49 -8.10 24.34
C ARG A 210 9.48 -7.59 25.36
N SER A 211 9.45 -6.28 25.60
CA SER A 211 8.47 -5.69 26.55
C SER A 211 7.06 -5.59 25.96
N LEU A 212 6.84 -5.82 24.66
CA LEU A 212 5.54 -5.65 24.02
C LEU A 212 4.44 -6.50 24.68
N ARG A 213 4.67 -7.79 24.89
CA ARG A 213 3.67 -8.68 25.51
C ARG A 213 3.31 -8.22 26.93
N PRO A 214 4.25 -8.05 27.87
CA PRO A 214 3.91 -7.59 29.22
C PRO A 214 3.31 -6.17 29.23
N GLU A 215 3.75 -5.24 28.38
CA GLU A 215 3.20 -3.89 28.28
C GLU A 215 1.75 -3.85 27.77
N LEU A 216 1.36 -4.83 26.97
CA LEU A 216 -0.02 -5.02 26.50
C LEU A 216 -0.81 -6.01 27.35
N GLY A 217 -0.22 -6.52 28.45
CA GLY A 217 -0.83 -7.49 29.34
C GLY A 217 -1.10 -8.85 28.67
N ILE A 218 -0.29 -9.27 27.72
CA ILE A 218 -0.39 -10.55 27.02
C ILE A 218 0.51 -11.53 27.74
N ASP A 219 -0.05 -12.64 28.21
CA ASP A 219 0.70 -13.68 28.93
C ASP A 219 1.63 -14.46 27.97
N GLU A 220 2.72 -15.01 28.51
CA GLU A 220 3.72 -15.71 27.70
C GLU A 220 3.16 -17.01 27.06
N ASP A 221 2.20 -17.66 27.70
CA ASP A 221 1.55 -18.88 27.25
C ASP A 221 0.35 -18.62 26.31
N GLU A 222 -0.08 -17.37 26.14
CA GLU A 222 -1.10 -17.02 25.17
C GLU A 222 -0.56 -17.05 23.73
N ILE A 223 -1.28 -17.66 22.82
CA ILE A 223 -1.01 -17.53 21.38
C ILE A 223 -1.34 -16.12 20.94
N LEU A 224 -0.34 -15.39 20.43
CA LEU A 224 -0.53 -14.05 19.89
C LEU A 224 -0.79 -14.10 18.38
N LEU A 225 -2.04 -13.88 18.00
CA LEU A 225 -2.46 -13.65 16.63
C LEU A 225 -2.31 -12.17 16.29
N LEU A 226 -1.57 -11.85 15.24
CA LEU A 226 -1.40 -10.47 14.78
C LEU A 226 -2.26 -10.20 13.54
N GLN A 227 -3.10 -9.18 13.60
CA GLN A 227 -3.84 -8.63 12.45
C GLN A 227 -3.28 -7.23 12.13
N PRO A 228 -2.24 -7.12 11.27
CA PRO A 228 -1.53 -5.86 11.02
C PRO A 228 -2.20 -5.04 9.92
N THR A 229 -3.50 -4.79 10.03
CA THR A 229 -4.27 -4.08 9.00
C THR A 229 -5.27 -3.11 9.61
N ARG A 230 -5.73 -2.14 8.81
CA ARG A 230 -6.83 -1.25 9.20
C ARG A 230 -8.11 -2.03 9.44
N ILE A 231 -8.96 -1.51 10.33
CA ILE A 231 -10.26 -2.10 10.66
C ILE A 231 -11.28 -1.65 9.61
N VAL A 232 -11.38 -2.42 8.51
CA VAL A 232 -12.33 -2.16 7.42
C VAL A 232 -12.92 -3.48 6.92
N PRO A 233 -14.19 -3.51 6.42
CA PRO A 233 -14.92 -4.75 6.11
C PRO A 233 -14.18 -5.71 5.18
N ARG A 234 -13.48 -5.19 4.15
CA ARG A 234 -12.72 -6.03 3.21
C ARG A 234 -11.57 -6.81 3.84
N LYS A 235 -11.15 -6.45 5.06
CA LYS A 235 -10.10 -7.15 5.82
C LYS A 235 -10.62 -8.37 6.58
N ARG A 236 -11.94 -8.54 6.70
CA ARG A 236 -12.62 -9.72 7.27
C ARG A 236 -12.04 -10.17 8.61
N ILE A 237 -11.81 -9.22 9.51
CA ILE A 237 -11.16 -9.46 10.82
C ILE A 237 -11.98 -10.46 11.66
N GLU A 238 -13.29 -10.57 11.44
CA GLU A 238 -14.15 -11.59 12.04
C GLU A 238 -13.63 -13.02 11.83
N ARG A 239 -12.92 -13.29 10.73
CA ARG A 239 -12.30 -14.61 10.50
C ARG A 239 -11.14 -14.87 11.45
N SER A 240 -10.39 -13.84 11.82
CA SER A 240 -9.33 -13.97 12.83
C SER A 240 -9.91 -14.22 14.22
N ILE A 241 -11.07 -13.61 14.54
CA ILE A 241 -11.82 -13.87 15.79
C ILE A 241 -12.33 -15.32 15.80
N GLU A 242 -12.90 -15.80 14.69
CA GLU A 242 -13.35 -17.20 14.56
C GLU A 242 -12.20 -18.19 14.73
N LEU A 243 -11.02 -17.91 14.13
CA LEU A 243 -9.82 -18.72 14.35
C LEU A 243 -9.47 -18.78 15.85
N ALA A 244 -9.33 -17.61 16.49
CA ALA A 244 -8.99 -17.52 17.90
C ALA A 244 -9.93 -18.35 18.77
N ARG A 245 -11.25 -18.32 18.49
CA ARG A 245 -12.24 -19.14 19.18
C ARG A 245 -12.04 -20.64 18.95
N LYS A 246 -11.78 -21.04 17.69
CA LYS A 246 -11.64 -22.46 17.28
C LYS A 246 -10.31 -23.09 17.71
N LEU A 247 -9.29 -22.29 18.05
CA LEU A 247 -8.04 -22.81 18.60
C LEU A 247 -8.23 -23.47 19.95
N GLU A 248 -9.25 -23.07 20.75
CA GLU A 248 -9.55 -23.65 22.07
C GLU A 248 -8.35 -23.64 23.04
N GLN A 249 -7.49 -22.65 22.89
CA GLN A 249 -6.31 -22.40 23.72
C GLN A 249 -6.30 -20.92 24.12
N PRO A 250 -5.58 -20.52 25.19
CA PRO A 250 -5.38 -19.13 25.50
C PRO A 250 -4.82 -18.39 24.28
N CYS A 251 -5.54 -17.37 23.84
CA CYS A 251 -5.24 -16.68 22.59
C CYS A 251 -5.66 -15.22 22.66
N CYS A 252 -4.77 -14.33 22.20
CA CYS A 252 -5.03 -12.91 22.06
C CYS A 252 -4.93 -12.49 20.59
N LEU A 253 -5.93 -11.79 20.08
CA LEU A 253 -5.89 -11.17 18.76
C LEU A 253 -5.49 -9.70 18.89
N LEU A 254 -4.31 -9.34 18.40
CA LEU A 254 -3.77 -7.98 18.40
C LEU A 254 -4.03 -7.29 17.07
N ILE A 255 -4.71 -6.14 17.11
CA ILE A 255 -4.94 -5.24 15.97
C ILE A 255 -4.17 -3.96 16.16
N THR A 256 -3.25 -3.64 15.26
CA THR A 256 -2.29 -2.53 15.36
C THR A 256 -2.72 -1.25 14.67
N HIS A 257 -3.82 -1.26 13.92
CA HIS A 257 -4.30 -0.13 13.12
C HIS A 257 -5.73 0.26 13.49
N SER A 258 -6.06 1.53 13.30
CA SER A 258 -7.42 2.05 13.48
C SER A 258 -8.33 1.73 12.28
N SER A 259 -9.62 2.06 12.41
CA SER A 259 -10.62 1.97 11.33
C SER A 259 -10.39 3.00 10.21
N GLY A 260 -9.66 4.09 10.49
CA GLY A 260 -9.49 5.19 9.54
C GLY A 260 -10.81 5.85 9.18
N ASP A 261 -10.92 6.27 7.90
CA ASP A 261 -12.10 7.01 7.39
C ASP A 261 -13.30 6.10 7.03
N GLU A 262 -13.18 4.76 7.11
CA GLU A 262 -14.22 3.82 6.64
C GLU A 262 -15.27 3.44 7.71
N GLY A 263 -15.36 4.22 8.78
CA GLY A 263 -16.46 4.21 9.72
C GLY A 263 -16.36 3.27 10.91
N GLU A 264 -17.04 3.63 12.00
CA GLU A 264 -17.03 2.92 13.28
C GLU A 264 -17.96 1.69 13.32
N ALA A 265 -18.85 1.53 12.32
CA ALA A 265 -19.85 0.46 12.34
C ALA A 265 -19.21 -0.93 12.33
N TYR A 266 -18.18 -1.14 11.50
CA TYR A 266 -17.47 -2.41 11.45
C TYR A 266 -16.64 -2.65 12.72
N PHE A 267 -16.05 -1.61 13.29
CA PHE A 267 -15.35 -1.72 14.58
C PHE A 267 -16.29 -2.19 15.69
N ARG A 268 -17.48 -1.56 15.82
CA ARG A 268 -18.49 -1.98 16.82
C ARG A 268 -18.95 -3.43 16.61
N TYR A 269 -19.18 -3.81 15.35
CA TYR A 269 -19.50 -5.20 15.01
C TYR A 269 -18.42 -6.17 15.50
N LEU A 270 -17.12 -5.86 15.30
CA LEU A 270 -16.03 -6.73 15.74
C LEU A 270 -15.94 -6.84 17.27
N VAL A 271 -16.19 -5.76 18.00
CA VAL A 271 -16.23 -5.77 19.48
C VAL A 271 -17.35 -6.70 19.95
N GLU A 272 -18.58 -6.50 19.46
CA GLU A 272 -19.75 -7.31 19.83
C GLU A 272 -19.53 -8.78 19.45
N TYR A 273 -18.93 -9.06 18.29
CA TYR A 273 -18.66 -10.41 17.82
C TYR A 273 -17.58 -11.12 18.66
N ALA A 274 -16.52 -10.41 19.05
CA ALA A 274 -15.50 -10.96 19.94
C ALA A 274 -16.07 -11.26 21.35
N GLU A 275 -16.91 -10.38 21.89
CA GLU A 275 -17.62 -10.61 23.15
C GLU A 275 -18.54 -11.85 23.08
N LEU A 276 -19.33 -11.95 22.02
CA LEU A 276 -20.21 -13.11 21.78
C LEU A 276 -19.43 -14.44 21.75
N LEU A 277 -18.29 -14.46 21.08
CA LEU A 277 -17.44 -15.63 20.96
C LEU A 277 -16.48 -15.82 22.15
N LYS A 278 -16.46 -14.88 23.11
CA LYS A 278 -15.55 -14.87 24.25
C LYS A 278 -14.08 -14.96 23.83
N VAL A 279 -13.70 -14.18 22.81
CA VAL A 279 -12.34 -14.06 22.30
C VAL A 279 -11.71 -12.80 22.85
N ARG A 280 -10.48 -12.91 23.34
CA ARG A 280 -9.68 -11.77 23.76
C ARG A 280 -9.14 -11.04 22.53
N ILE A 281 -9.51 -9.77 22.38
CA ILE A 281 -9.05 -8.90 21.30
C ILE A 281 -8.48 -7.62 21.88
N LEU A 282 -7.35 -7.16 21.34
CA LEU A 282 -6.70 -5.91 21.70
C LEU A 282 -6.66 -4.98 20.49
N PHE A 283 -7.41 -3.88 20.57
CA PHE A 283 -7.33 -2.78 19.62
C PHE A 283 -6.31 -1.77 20.15
N ALA A 284 -5.10 -1.80 19.61
CA ALA A 284 -3.94 -1.11 20.17
C ALA A 284 -3.32 -0.08 19.21
N ALA A 285 -4.12 0.52 18.32
CA ALA A 285 -3.62 1.47 17.32
C ALA A 285 -2.84 2.65 17.92
N ASP A 286 -3.22 3.10 19.12
CA ASP A 286 -2.56 4.17 19.88
C ASP A 286 -1.19 3.77 20.45
N ARG A 287 -0.93 2.46 20.57
CA ARG A 287 0.33 1.89 21.05
C ARG A 287 1.33 1.60 19.93
N PHE A 288 0.99 1.86 18.66
CA PHE A 288 1.83 1.61 17.49
C PHE A 288 2.03 2.88 16.65
N ASN A 289 3.26 3.06 16.14
CA ASN A 289 3.61 4.13 15.22
C ASN A 289 4.68 3.62 14.23
N HIS A 290 4.95 4.41 13.18
CA HIS A 290 6.04 4.14 12.25
C HIS A 290 7.39 4.08 12.96
N GLU A 291 7.63 5.04 13.86
CA GLU A 291 8.82 5.09 14.71
C GLU A 291 8.45 4.85 16.16
N ARG A 292 9.32 4.13 16.86
CA ARG A 292 9.20 3.94 18.30
C ARG A 292 9.34 5.27 19.03
N ARG A 293 8.56 5.45 20.05
CA ARG A 293 8.66 6.60 20.97
C ARG A 293 8.23 6.21 22.39
N ILE A 294 8.48 7.09 23.33
CA ILE A 294 7.97 6.96 24.70
C ILE A 294 6.95 8.09 24.87
N THR A 295 5.76 7.77 25.42
CA THR A 295 4.74 8.76 25.73
C THR A 295 5.19 9.64 26.90
N ALA A 296 4.47 10.76 27.13
CA ALA A 296 4.73 11.61 28.28
C ALA A 296 4.58 10.88 29.64
N GLU A 297 3.78 9.82 29.68
CA GLU A 297 3.55 8.95 30.85
C GLU A 297 4.60 7.83 30.98
N GLY A 298 5.64 7.83 30.15
CA GLY A 298 6.72 6.84 30.17
C GLY A 298 6.37 5.49 29.53
N LYS A 299 5.24 5.37 28.82
CA LYS A 299 4.84 4.12 28.14
C LYS A 299 5.46 4.02 26.74
N PRO A 300 5.96 2.85 26.32
CA PRO A 300 6.48 2.67 24.99
C PRO A 300 5.36 2.66 23.95
N VAL A 301 5.59 3.35 22.83
CA VAL A 301 4.86 3.20 21.57
C VAL A 301 5.74 2.38 20.65
N PHE A 302 5.22 1.25 20.23
CA PHE A 302 5.93 0.24 19.46
C PHE A 302 5.92 0.54 17.95
N SER A 303 6.86 -0.04 17.24
CA SER A 303 6.80 -0.14 15.77
C SER A 303 6.03 -1.39 15.35
N LEU A 304 5.60 -1.43 14.09
CA LEU A 304 4.95 -2.62 13.55
C LEU A 304 5.91 -3.84 13.53
N ALA A 305 7.22 -3.61 13.40
CA ALA A 305 8.25 -4.64 13.54
C ALA A 305 8.16 -5.38 14.89
N ASP A 306 7.92 -4.65 15.97
CA ASP A 306 7.79 -5.25 17.30
C ASP A 306 6.59 -6.19 17.38
N ALA A 307 5.47 -5.80 16.78
CA ALA A 307 4.28 -6.65 16.71
C ALA A 307 4.55 -7.94 15.92
N TYR A 308 5.22 -7.84 14.78
CA TYR A 308 5.60 -9.05 14.02
C TYR A 308 6.53 -9.96 14.83
N TYR A 309 7.50 -9.42 15.55
CA TYR A 309 8.40 -10.24 16.38
C TYR A 309 7.69 -10.92 17.56
N ALA A 310 6.71 -10.25 18.16
CA ALA A 310 5.96 -10.79 19.28
C ALA A 310 4.91 -11.84 18.86
N ALA A 311 4.47 -11.82 17.59
CA ALA A 311 3.42 -12.67 17.07
C ALA A 311 3.86 -14.13 16.88
N ASP A 312 2.96 -15.06 17.19
CA ASP A 312 3.10 -16.48 16.87
C ASP A 312 2.56 -16.80 15.48
N LEU A 313 1.49 -16.12 15.05
CA LEU A 313 0.87 -16.25 13.75
C LEU A 313 0.34 -14.90 13.26
N VAL A 314 0.56 -14.59 12.01
CA VAL A 314 -0.06 -13.44 11.36
C VAL A 314 -1.36 -13.87 10.68
N THR A 315 -2.45 -13.14 10.93
CA THR A 315 -3.74 -13.36 10.26
C THR A 315 -3.98 -12.29 9.20
N TYR A 316 -4.33 -12.72 7.99
CA TYR A 316 -4.54 -11.83 6.85
C TYR A 316 -5.73 -12.29 5.99
N PRO A 317 -6.97 -12.26 6.54
CA PRO A 317 -8.17 -12.82 5.89
C PRO A 317 -8.80 -11.89 4.85
N SER A 318 -8.04 -10.97 4.26
CA SER A 318 -8.53 -9.97 3.31
C SER A 318 -9.12 -10.58 2.05
N THR A 319 -10.26 -10.07 1.58
CA THR A 319 -10.89 -10.52 0.33
C THR A 319 -10.29 -9.85 -0.91
N LEU A 320 -9.84 -8.61 -0.76
CA LEU A 320 -9.32 -7.80 -1.87
C LEU A 320 -8.06 -7.06 -1.44
N GLU A 321 -6.99 -7.27 -2.18
CA GLU A 321 -5.71 -6.58 -2.03
C GLU A 321 -5.10 -6.26 -3.39
N GLY A 322 -4.46 -5.10 -3.50
CA GLY A 322 -3.68 -4.76 -4.69
C GLY A 322 -2.43 -5.63 -4.82
N PHE A 323 -1.75 -5.90 -3.71
CA PHE A 323 -0.63 -6.85 -3.63
C PHE A 323 -0.65 -7.62 -2.31
N GLY A 324 -0.62 -6.93 -1.17
CA GLY A 324 -0.59 -7.52 0.17
C GLY A 324 0.70 -7.22 0.93
N ASN A 325 0.90 -5.97 1.36
CA ASN A 325 2.10 -5.60 2.11
C ASN A 325 2.26 -6.40 3.40
N ALA A 326 1.16 -6.65 4.12
CA ALA A 326 1.20 -7.49 5.34
C ALA A 326 1.69 -8.92 5.06
N PHE A 327 1.46 -9.47 3.86
CA PHE A 327 2.05 -10.73 3.43
C PHE A 327 3.59 -10.61 3.32
N LEU A 328 4.10 -9.58 2.64
CA LEU A 328 5.54 -9.37 2.50
C LEU A 328 6.23 -9.11 3.85
N GLU A 329 5.60 -8.31 4.70
CA GLU A 329 6.10 -8.00 6.03
C GLU A 329 6.17 -9.25 6.90
N ALA A 330 5.12 -10.07 6.95
CA ALA A 330 5.12 -11.31 7.70
C ALA A 330 6.25 -12.25 7.26
N ILE A 331 6.47 -12.38 5.96
CA ILE A 331 7.57 -13.18 5.40
C ILE A 331 8.93 -12.59 5.76
N TYR A 332 9.08 -11.27 5.65
CA TYR A 332 10.32 -10.58 6.01
C TYR A 332 10.70 -10.82 7.47
N TYR A 333 9.72 -10.74 8.40
CA TYR A 333 9.91 -11.03 9.82
C TYR A 333 9.84 -12.53 10.16
N ARG A 334 9.82 -13.41 9.14
CA ARG A 334 9.81 -14.87 9.29
C ARG A 334 8.64 -15.37 10.15
N ARG A 335 7.44 -14.78 9.96
CA ARG A 335 6.22 -15.20 10.64
C ARG A 335 5.34 -16.01 9.71
N PRO A 336 4.77 -17.12 10.20
CA PRO A 336 3.80 -17.88 9.43
C PRO A 336 2.51 -17.08 9.26
N LEU A 337 1.79 -17.35 8.17
CA LEU A 337 0.54 -16.67 7.86
C LEU A 337 -0.62 -17.64 7.77
N LEU A 338 -1.76 -17.20 8.33
CA LEU A 338 -3.07 -17.64 7.91
C LEU A 338 -3.71 -16.55 7.04
N MET A 339 -4.09 -16.85 5.82
CA MET A 339 -4.64 -15.84 4.92
C MET A 339 -5.74 -16.39 4.01
N SER A 340 -6.62 -15.51 3.54
CA SER A 340 -7.56 -15.87 2.47
C SER A 340 -6.84 -15.95 1.13
N ARG A 341 -7.38 -16.74 0.21
CA ARG A 341 -6.86 -16.88 -1.16
C ARG A 341 -7.49 -15.81 -2.07
N TYR A 342 -7.14 -14.51 -1.82
CA TYR A 342 -7.55 -13.43 -2.71
C TYR A 342 -6.89 -13.56 -4.10
N GLU A 343 -7.45 -12.88 -5.11
CA GLU A 343 -7.10 -13.09 -6.51
C GLU A 343 -5.60 -12.93 -6.79
N ILE A 344 -4.99 -11.84 -6.34
CA ILE A 344 -3.55 -11.59 -6.57
C ILE A 344 -2.66 -12.63 -5.89
N PHE A 345 -3.08 -13.17 -4.75
CA PHE A 345 -2.37 -14.30 -4.15
C PHE A 345 -2.40 -15.53 -5.05
N LYS A 346 -3.57 -15.88 -5.60
CA LYS A 346 -3.75 -17.05 -6.48
C LYS A 346 -2.94 -16.93 -7.77
N THR A 347 -2.93 -15.74 -8.39
CA THR A 347 -2.34 -15.52 -9.71
C THR A 347 -0.85 -15.21 -9.66
N ASP A 348 -0.42 -14.36 -8.71
CA ASP A 348 0.92 -13.77 -8.74
C ASP A 348 1.86 -14.32 -7.65
N ILE A 349 1.33 -14.80 -6.53
CA ILE A 349 2.13 -15.18 -5.36
C ILE A 349 2.20 -16.70 -5.20
N GLN A 350 1.07 -17.37 -5.10
CA GLN A 350 0.99 -18.81 -4.88
C GLN A 350 1.80 -19.64 -5.92
N PRO A 351 1.79 -19.32 -7.24
CA PRO A 351 2.56 -20.07 -8.23
C PRO A 351 4.07 -20.03 -8.03
N LYS A 352 4.58 -19.07 -7.24
CA LYS A 352 6.00 -18.97 -6.89
C LYS A 352 6.43 -19.93 -5.78
N GLY A 353 5.47 -20.65 -5.18
CA GLY A 353 5.73 -21.71 -4.20
C GLY A 353 5.80 -21.27 -2.74
N PHE A 354 5.24 -20.09 -2.41
CA PHE A 354 5.11 -19.65 -1.02
C PHE A 354 4.20 -20.60 -0.23
N GLU A 355 4.62 -20.95 0.96
CA GLU A 355 3.89 -21.82 1.86
C GLU A 355 3.16 -20.96 2.92
N VAL A 356 1.82 -21.02 2.89
CA VAL A 356 0.96 -20.34 3.86
C VAL A 356 -0.21 -21.24 4.21
N ILE A 357 -0.77 -21.08 5.41
CA ILE A 357 -2.06 -21.69 5.70
C ILE A 357 -3.12 -20.79 5.06
N SER A 358 -3.89 -21.35 4.13
CA SER A 358 -4.87 -20.56 3.37
C SER A 358 -6.27 -21.16 3.43
N PHE A 359 -7.26 -20.28 3.32
CA PHE A 359 -8.67 -20.64 3.24
C PHE A 359 -9.38 -19.80 2.19
N GLU A 360 -10.56 -20.22 1.74
CA GLU A 360 -11.37 -19.43 0.79
C GLU A 360 -12.29 -18.45 1.57
N ASP A 361 -13.45 -18.87 1.99
CA ASP A 361 -14.45 -18.01 2.63
C ASP A 361 -14.53 -18.16 4.15
N PHE A 362 -14.34 -19.38 4.67
CA PHE A 362 -14.53 -19.71 6.07
C PHE A 362 -13.35 -20.48 6.64
N ILE A 363 -13.11 -20.31 7.93
CA ILE A 363 -12.12 -21.09 8.69
C ILE A 363 -12.71 -22.46 8.97
N ALA A 364 -12.34 -23.46 8.19
CA ALA A 364 -12.73 -24.85 8.35
C ALA A 364 -11.88 -25.57 9.42
N ASP A 365 -12.30 -26.73 9.87
CA ASP A 365 -11.61 -27.46 10.95
C ASP A 365 -10.23 -27.97 10.52
N ASP A 366 -10.05 -28.33 9.25
CA ASP A 366 -8.75 -28.67 8.67
C ASP A 366 -7.77 -27.49 8.70
N THR A 367 -8.25 -26.28 8.44
CA THR A 367 -7.47 -25.03 8.54
C THR A 367 -7.04 -24.79 9.99
N VAL A 368 -7.95 -24.98 10.97
CA VAL A 368 -7.64 -24.88 12.40
C VAL A 368 -6.59 -25.92 12.80
N GLN A 369 -6.75 -27.17 12.34
CA GLN A 369 -5.81 -28.23 12.63
C GLN A 369 -4.42 -27.96 12.02
N ALA A 370 -4.36 -27.38 10.82
CA ALA A 370 -3.10 -26.96 10.21
C ALA A 370 -2.39 -25.88 11.05
N VAL A 371 -3.14 -24.89 11.60
CA VAL A 371 -2.58 -23.87 12.52
C VAL A 371 -2.05 -24.53 13.81
N LYS A 372 -2.87 -25.38 14.46
CA LYS A 372 -2.45 -26.10 15.68
C LYS A 372 -1.17 -26.93 15.46
N ASN A 373 -1.11 -27.65 14.34
CA ASN A 373 0.05 -28.44 13.98
C ASN A 373 1.30 -27.59 13.73
N LEU A 374 1.14 -26.46 13.04
CA LEU A 374 2.25 -25.55 12.77
C LEU A 374 2.82 -24.92 14.06
N LEU A 375 1.95 -24.45 14.95
CA LEU A 375 2.34 -23.81 16.21
C LEU A 375 2.96 -24.82 17.19
N ALA A 376 2.53 -26.09 17.15
CA ALA A 376 3.10 -27.16 17.98
C ALA A 376 4.41 -27.75 17.42
N ASN A 377 4.82 -27.40 16.22
CA ASN A 377 6.00 -27.99 15.57
C ASN A 377 7.02 -26.91 15.13
N PRO A 378 8.01 -26.59 15.99
CA PRO A 378 9.02 -25.57 15.71
C PRO A 378 9.85 -25.84 14.44
N ASP A 379 10.10 -27.08 14.08
CA ASP A 379 10.86 -27.43 12.87
C ASP A 379 10.05 -27.12 11.61
N LEU A 380 8.76 -27.43 11.61
CA LEU A 380 7.85 -27.12 10.51
C LEU A 380 7.72 -25.59 10.35
N TYR A 381 7.56 -24.89 11.49
CA TYR A 381 7.50 -23.42 11.53
C TYR A 381 8.74 -22.80 10.90
N THR A 382 9.94 -23.21 11.37
CA THR A 382 11.22 -22.67 10.89
C THR A 382 11.41 -22.95 9.40
N LYS A 383 11.15 -24.17 8.96
CA LYS A 383 11.27 -24.56 7.57
C LYS A 383 10.37 -23.76 6.64
N MET A 384 9.10 -23.55 7.03
CA MET A 384 8.16 -22.71 6.28
C MET A 384 8.62 -21.26 6.21
N ALA A 385 9.01 -20.67 7.34
CA ALA A 385 9.46 -19.29 7.44
C ALA A 385 10.73 -19.05 6.60
N ASP A 386 11.72 -19.93 6.68
CA ASP A 386 12.96 -19.83 5.91
C ASP A 386 12.72 -19.96 4.41
N ARG A 387 11.92 -20.94 4.00
CA ARG A 387 11.54 -21.10 2.60
C ARG A 387 10.89 -19.84 2.05
N ASN A 388 9.90 -19.30 2.75
CA ASN A 388 9.19 -18.10 2.34
C ASN A 388 10.14 -16.88 2.27
N TYR A 389 11.04 -16.73 3.23
CA TYR A 389 12.04 -15.66 3.21
C TYR A 389 12.95 -15.75 1.96
N HIS A 390 13.43 -16.95 1.61
CA HIS A 390 14.23 -17.15 0.40
C HIS A 390 13.45 -16.86 -0.89
N LEU A 391 12.17 -17.20 -0.92
CA LEU A 391 11.30 -16.84 -2.05
C LEU A 391 11.06 -15.32 -2.10
N GLY A 392 10.89 -14.68 -0.94
CA GLY A 392 10.82 -13.21 -0.82
C GLY A 392 12.07 -12.53 -1.40
N LEU A 393 13.25 -12.99 -0.98
CA LEU A 393 14.55 -12.53 -1.51
C LEU A 393 14.64 -12.70 -3.03
N LYS A 394 14.19 -13.84 -3.55
CA LYS A 394 14.24 -14.15 -4.98
C LYS A 394 13.31 -13.29 -5.84
N TYR A 395 12.10 -12.97 -5.34
CA TYR A 395 11.05 -12.40 -6.18
C TYR A 395 10.66 -10.96 -5.80
N TYR A 396 10.88 -10.54 -4.54
CA TYR A 396 10.35 -9.32 -3.97
C TYR A 396 11.38 -8.49 -3.20
N SER A 397 12.65 -8.63 -3.53
CA SER A 397 13.76 -7.92 -2.90
C SER A 397 14.05 -6.57 -3.56
N TYR A 398 14.82 -5.72 -2.89
CA TYR A 398 15.29 -4.46 -3.45
C TYR A 398 16.19 -4.66 -4.68
N SER A 399 16.97 -5.73 -4.74
CA SER A 399 17.75 -6.09 -5.94
C SER A 399 16.86 -6.39 -7.14
N VAL A 400 15.70 -7.00 -6.93
CA VAL A 400 14.71 -7.23 -8.00
C VAL A 400 14.10 -5.91 -8.45
N LEU A 401 13.73 -5.03 -7.51
CA LEU A 401 13.23 -3.70 -7.82
C LEU A 401 14.27 -2.89 -8.59
N CYS A 402 15.51 -2.85 -8.12
CA CYS A 402 16.62 -2.14 -8.78
C CYS A 402 16.76 -2.53 -10.25
N LYS A 403 16.82 -3.82 -10.56
CA LYS A 403 16.92 -4.30 -11.95
C LYS A 403 15.76 -3.83 -12.81
N ARG A 404 14.54 -3.83 -12.28
CA ARG A 404 13.33 -3.38 -12.99
C ARG A 404 13.33 -1.88 -13.20
N LEU A 405 13.71 -1.10 -12.19
CA LEU A 405 13.80 0.37 -12.28
C LEU A 405 14.87 0.82 -13.27
N CYS A 406 16.06 0.19 -13.26
CA CYS A 406 17.10 0.50 -14.24
C CYS A 406 16.60 0.28 -15.67
N ALA A 407 15.99 -0.87 -15.96
CA ALA A 407 15.43 -1.16 -17.27
C ALA A 407 14.31 -0.17 -17.68
N LEU A 408 13.44 0.22 -16.76
CA LEU A 408 12.39 1.21 -17.01
C LEU A 408 12.95 2.61 -17.31
N ILE A 409 13.96 3.03 -16.56
CA ILE A 409 14.62 4.33 -16.79
C ILE A 409 15.33 4.37 -18.15
N GLU A 410 16.06 3.31 -18.51
CA GLU A 410 16.69 3.18 -19.81
C GLU A 410 15.67 3.31 -20.96
N GLN A 411 14.59 2.52 -20.90
CA GLN A 411 13.50 2.56 -21.88
C GLN A 411 12.82 3.95 -21.94
N SER A 412 12.64 4.62 -20.79
CA SER A 412 12.01 5.94 -20.75
C SER A 412 12.89 7.04 -21.36
N CYS A 413 14.21 6.88 -21.31
CA CYS A 413 15.17 7.84 -21.85
C CYS A 413 15.45 7.65 -23.35
N GLU A 414 15.33 6.43 -23.88
CA GLU A 414 15.52 6.14 -25.31
C GLU A 414 14.52 6.89 -26.19
N HIS A 415 13.30 7.14 -25.73
CA HIS A 415 12.28 7.90 -26.45
C HIS A 415 12.57 9.41 -26.57
N LYS A 416 13.61 9.93 -25.90
CA LYS A 416 14.07 11.33 -26.04
C LYS A 416 14.97 11.54 -27.27
N SER A 417 15.52 10.46 -27.86
CA SER A 417 16.55 10.52 -28.89
C SER A 417 16.02 10.30 -30.32
N GLY A 418 14.75 10.10 -30.50
CA GLY A 418 14.04 9.93 -31.78
C GLY A 418 12.95 11.00 -31.94
#